data_15bd0b44f3204f3baf0e84dcf5576247
#
_entry.id   15bd0b44f3204f3baf0e84dcf5576247
#
_cell.length_a   1.000
_cell.length_b   1.000
_cell.length_c   1.000
_cell.angle_alpha   90.00
_cell.angle_beta   90.00
_cell.angle_gamma   90.00
#
_symmetry.space_group_name_H-M   'P 1'
#
loop_
_entity.id
_entity.type
_entity.pdbx_description
1 polymer ?
#
loop_
_entity_poly.entity_id
_entity_poly.type
_entity_poly.pdbx_seq_one_letter_code
_entity_poly.pdbx_strand_id
1 'polypeptide(L)'
;MLHQDQKTTWSKQSHKNQIGVDLVMFQYDISFHGIKHTTKPTGKEIGIISNHLVETKMDYRKLASEVGEVGCSFCPAVYHGKRRAENFKSQQIIGLDFDSGVPFHIIQQRAKYYHLKMLFAYKTFSHTIEHERFRVVFALQHKITDSFTAKFIVSIFMKIFENCDEACKDSARLFFGGKGLLHLASKPHEISRGEIILAFTVFTFRSLNCFAYANAPEQSPCSIIPHKQSIPFRKS
;
A
#
# COMPACT_ATOMS: atom_id res chain seq x y z
N MET A 1 -39.07 -63.98 -39.97
CA MET A 1 -37.68 -63.86 -39.55
C MET A 1 -37.35 -62.39 -39.67
N LEU A 2 -37.29 -61.72 -38.54
CA LEU A 2 -37.05 -60.25 -38.43
C LEU A 2 -35.68 -60.06 -37.89
N HIS A 3 -34.80 -59.43 -38.68
CA HIS A 3 -33.51 -58.96 -38.24
C HIS A 3 -33.71 -57.59 -37.57
N GLN A 4 -33.35 -57.48 -36.31
CA GLN A 4 -33.30 -56.21 -35.61
C GLN A 4 -31.86 -55.64 -35.72
N ASP A 5 -31.77 -54.48 -36.38
CA ASP A 5 -30.56 -53.66 -36.39
C ASP A 5 -30.41 -52.90 -35.06
N GLN A 6 -29.36 -53.22 -34.31
CA GLN A 6 -28.96 -52.45 -33.14
C GLN A 6 -28.11 -51.25 -33.56
N LYS A 7 -28.66 -50.07 -33.52
CA LYS A 7 -27.91 -48.81 -33.63
C LYS A 7 -27.22 -48.47 -32.29
N THR A 8 -25.91 -48.68 -32.25
CA THR A 8 -25.04 -48.21 -31.18
C THR A 8 -24.89 -46.71 -31.25
N THR A 9 -25.52 -45.96 -30.36
CA THR A 9 -25.33 -44.54 -30.18
C THR A 9 -24.12 -44.29 -29.28
N TRP A 10 -23.03 -43.77 -29.88
CA TRP A 10 -21.87 -43.28 -29.15
C TRP A 10 -22.21 -41.90 -28.59
N SER A 11 -22.48 -41.80 -27.29
CA SER A 11 -22.57 -40.54 -26.57
C SER A 11 -21.15 -40.00 -26.37
N LYS A 12 -20.83 -38.93 -27.09
CA LYS A 12 -19.62 -38.12 -26.83
C LYS A 12 -19.78 -37.41 -25.51
N GLN A 13 -19.28 -37.99 -24.45
CA GLN A 13 -19.10 -37.34 -23.15
C GLN A 13 -17.87 -36.41 -23.27
N SER A 14 -18.13 -35.14 -23.58
CA SER A 14 -17.10 -34.10 -23.52
C SER A 14 -16.72 -33.87 -22.06
N HIS A 15 -15.61 -34.44 -21.61
CA HIS A 15 -14.97 -34.07 -20.37
C HIS A 15 -14.46 -32.63 -20.51
N LYS A 16 -15.26 -31.67 -20.09
CA LYS A 16 -14.75 -30.35 -19.73
C LYS A 16 -13.93 -30.51 -18.49
N ASN A 17 -12.62 -30.67 -18.65
CA ASN A 17 -11.66 -30.42 -17.58
C ASN A 17 -11.74 -28.94 -17.20
N GLN A 18 -12.61 -28.61 -16.28
CA GLN A 18 -12.63 -27.34 -15.60
C GLN A 18 -11.46 -27.39 -14.61
N ILE A 19 -10.29 -26.92 -15.07
CA ILE A 19 -9.18 -26.59 -14.17
C ILE A 19 -9.68 -25.42 -13.35
N GLY A 20 -10.30 -25.71 -12.22
CA GLY A 20 -10.61 -24.75 -11.17
C GLY A 20 -9.27 -24.29 -10.59
N VAL A 21 -8.72 -23.21 -11.15
CA VAL A 21 -7.69 -22.46 -10.44
C VAL A 21 -8.44 -21.81 -9.28
N ASP A 22 -8.33 -22.37 -8.09
CA ASP A 22 -8.72 -21.71 -6.85
C ASP A 22 -7.96 -20.39 -6.81
N LEU A 23 -8.60 -19.32 -7.24
CA LEU A 23 -8.07 -17.98 -7.10
C LEU A 23 -8.04 -17.67 -5.61
N VAL A 24 -6.89 -17.91 -4.98
CA VAL A 24 -6.66 -17.48 -3.60
C VAL A 24 -6.91 -15.98 -3.55
N MET A 25 -8.07 -15.59 -3.02
CA MET A 25 -8.48 -14.19 -2.93
C MET A 25 -7.79 -13.57 -1.71
N PHE A 26 -6.85 -12.67 -1.96
CA PHE A 26 -6.19 -11.89 -0.90
C PHE A 26 -7.10 -10.72 -0.52
N GLN A 27 -7.85 -10.90 0.56
CA GLN A 27 -8.83 -9.94 1.05
C GLN A 27 -8.38 -9.34 2.38
N TYR A 28 -8.54 -8.02 2.51
CA TYR A 28 -8.18 -7.26 3.70
C TYR A 28 -9.38 -6.56 4.29
N ASP A 29 -9.46 -6.53 5.63
CA ASP A 29 -10.46 -5.74 6.33
C ASP A 29 -9.97 -4.29 6.43
N ILE A 30 -10.80 -3.38 5.98
CA ILE A 30 -10.55 -1.93 5.95
C ILE A 30 -11.81 -1.17 6.36
N SER A 31 -11.67 0.09 6.72
CA SER A 31 -12.82 1.01 6.77
C SER A 31 -12.92 1.73 5.42
N PHE A 32 -14.02 1.55 4.70
CA PHE A 32 -14.18 2.00 3.32
C PHE A 32 -15.37 2.95 3.16
N HIS A 33 -15.20 3.96 2.29
CA HIS A 33 -16.25 4.89 1.88
C HIS A 33 -16.42 4.83 0.37
N GLY A 34 -17.50 4.22 -0.10
CA GLY A 34 -17.73 3.88 -1.51
C GLY A 34 -18.20 5.03 -2.40
N ILE A 35 -18.24 6.28 -1.90
CA ILE A 35 -18.62 7.41 -2.73
C ILE A 35 -17.38 7.92 -3.48
N LYS A 36 -17.54 8.07 -4.79
CA LYS A 36 -16.53 8.57 -5.72
C LYS A 36 -16.29 10.06 -5.53
N HIS A 37 -15.02 10.46 -5.51
CA HIS A 37 -14.57 11.84 -5.62
C HIS A 37 -13.67 12.00 -6.85
N THR A 38 -13.74 13.13 -7.51
CA THR A 38 -12.86 13.49 -8.66
C THR A 38 -11.80 14.51 -8.29
N THR A 39 -11.95 15.12 -7.11
CA THR A 39 -11.02 16.09 -6.52
C THR A 39 -10.81 15.76 -5.05
N LYS A 40 -9.79 16.35 -4.42
CA LYS A 40 -9.52 16.17 -2.99
C LYS A 40 -10.71 16.70 -2.18
N PRO A 41 -11.36 15.85 -1.36
CA PRO A 41 -12.45 16.28 -0.48
C PRO A 41 -12.00 17.38 0.49
N THR A 42 -12.89 18.30 0.81
CA THR A 42 -12.63 19.45 1.68
C THR A 42 -13.72 19.65 2.72
N GLY A 43 -13.41 20.30 3.82
CA GLY A 43 -14.36 20.78 4.83
C GLY A 43 -15.42 19.75 5.22
N LYS A 44 -16.68 20.02 4.88
CA LYS A 44 -17.85 19.17 5.23
C LYS A 44 -17.78 17.77 4.63
N GLU A 45 -17.21 17.63 3.43
CA GLU A 45 -17.08 16.32 2.75
C GLU A 45 -16.19 15.37 3.57
N ILE A 46 -15.09 15.86 4.15
CA ILE A 46 -14.22 15.08 5.03
C ILE A 46 -15.00 14.54 6.24
N GLY A 47 -15.86 15.38 6.84
CA GLY A 47 -16.72 14.98 7.93
C GLY A 47 -17.71 13.88 7.53
N ILE A 48 -18.32 14.00 6.35
CA ILE A 48 -19.23 13.00 5.80
C ILE A 48 -18.49 11.67 5.60
N ILE A 49 -17.35 11.68 4.91
CA ILE A 49 -16.55 10.49 4.68
C ILE A 49 -16.19 9.82 6.01
N SER A 50 -15.68 10.61 6.98
CA SER A 50 -15.28 10.10 8.29
C SER A 50 -16.40 9.40 9.07
N ASN A 51 -17.63 9.89 8.94
CA ASN A 51 -18.78 9.36 9.66
C ASN A 51 -19.48 8.18 8.96
N HIS A 52 -19.19 7.97 7.66
CA HIS A 52 -19.83 6.93 6.84
C HIS A 52 -18.85 5.86 6.35
N LEU A 53 -17.68 5.73 6.98
CA LEU A 53 -16.78 4.61 6.76
C LEU A 53 -17.43 3.32 7.27
N VAL A 54 -17.44 2.28 6.44
CA VAL A 54 -18.00 0.97 6.76
C VAL A 54 -16.89 -0.08 6.76
N GLU A 55 -16.84 -0.94 7.77
CA GLU A 55 -15.97 -2.10 7.78
C GLU A 55 -16.29 -2.98 6.57
N THR A 56 -15.29 -3.19 5.73
CA THR A 56 -15.44 -3.90 4.45
C THR A 56 -14.26 -4.84 4.25
N LYS A 57 -14.56 -6.07 3.88
CA LYS A 57 -13.55 -7.04 3.44
C LYS A 57 -13.45 -6.99 1.92
N MET A 58 -12.27 -6.63 1.40
CA MET A 58 -12.10 -6.35 -0.02
C MET A 58 -10.82 -6.98 -0.58
N ASP A 59 -10.91 -7.54 -1.78
CA ASP A 59 -9.74 -7.97 -2.55
C ASP A 59 -8.84 -6.78 -2.90
N TYR A 60 -7.53 -6.97 -2.87
CA TYR A 60 -6.56 -5.88 -3.05
C TYR A 60 -6.62 -5.21 -4.42
N ARG A 61 -6.96 -5.95 -5.48
CA ARG A 61 -7.09 -5.37 -6.83
C ARG A 61 -8.32 -4.47 -6.90
N LYS A 62 -9.43 -4.95 -6.30
CA LYS A 62 -10.63 -4.15 -6.18
C LYS A 62 -10.37 -2.90 -5.35
N LEU A 63 -9.69 -3.02 -4.20
CA LEU A 63 -9.32 -1.87 -3.38
C LEU A 63 -8.45 -0.87 -4.16
N ALA A 64 -7.44 -1.36 -4.88
CA ALA A 64 -6.56 -0.51 -5.69
C ALA A 64 -7.34 0.26 -6.77
N SER A 65 -8.25 -0.41 -7.49
CA SER A 65 -9.11 0.23 -8.49
C SER A 65 -10.06 1.25 -7.86
N GLU A 66 -10.77 0.87 -6.78
CA GLU A 66 -11.72 1.77 -6.10
C GLU A 66 -11.05 3.05 -5.57
N VAL A 67 -9.86 2.94 -4.98
CA VAL A 67 -9.18 4.13 -4.43
C VAL A 67 -8.32 4.86 -5.46
N GLY A 68 -7.63 4.12 -6.34
CA GLY A 68 -6.68 4.71 -7.29
C GLY A 68 -7.32 5.25 -8.56
N GLU A 69 -8.39 4.64 -9.05
CA GLU A 69 -9.02 4.96 -10.33
C GLU A 69 -10.41 5.57 -10.15
N VAL A 70 -11.26 4.97 -9.30
CA VAL A 70 -12.61 5.47 -9.03
C VAL A 70 -12.58 6.71 -8.12
N GLY A 71 -11.66 6.80 -7.17
CA GLY A 71 -11.49 7.94 -6.28
C GLY A 71 -12.21 7.78 -4.94
N CYS A 72 -12.53 6.56 -4.51
CA CYS A 72 -13.10 6.26 -3.19
C CYS A 72 -12.08 6.47 -2.07
N SER A 73 -12.56 6.67 -0.84
CA SER A 73 -11.70 6.90 0.32
C SER A 73 -11.69 5.70 1.27
N PHE A 74 -10.59 5.48 1.98
CA PHE A 74 -10.48 4.39 2.95
C PHE A 74 -9.61 4.77 4.15
N CYS A 75 -9.75 4.01 5.24
CA CYS A 75 -8.80 3.97 6.33
C CYS A 75 -8.24 2.54 6.44
N PRO A 76 -6.91 2.36 6.54
CA PRO A 76 -6.27 1.05 6.66
C PRO A 76 -6.73 0.23 7.87
N ALA A 77 -7.14 0.91 8.94
CA ALA A 77 -7.62 0.27 10.16
C ALA A 77 -9.15 0.15 10.20
N VAL A 78 -9.62 -0.79 10.99
CA VAL A 78 -11.03 -1.03 11.33
C VAL A 78 -11.29 -0.62 12.78
N TYR A 79 -12.52 -0.18 13.10
CA TYR A 79 -12.89 0.38 14.39
C TYR A 79 -14.18 -0.23 14.94
N HIS A 80 -14.29 -0.28 16.25
CA HIS A 80 -15.56 -0.53 16.94
C HIS A 80 -16.40 0.76 16.95
N GLY A 81 -17.23 0.97 15.93
CA GLY A 81 -18.05 2.18 15.79
C GLY A 81 -17.29 3.35 15.15
N LYS A 82 -17.26 4.51 15.82
CA LYS A 82 -16.63 5.73 15.24
C LYS A 82 -15.13 5.57 15.06
N ARG A 83 -14.59 6.12 13.94
CA ARG A 83 -13.16 6.15 13.62
C ARG A 83 -12.41 7.07 14.59
N ARG A 84 -11.94 6.50 15.69
CA ARG A 84 -11.12 7.13 16.72
C ARG A 84 -10.10 6.12 17.24
N ALA A 85 -8.95 6.62 17.72
CA ALA A 85 -7.86 5.76 18.18
C ALA A 85 -8.27 4.80 19.32
N GLU A 86 -9.13 5.25 20.24
CA GLU A 86 -9.67 4.44 21.33
C GLU A 86 -10.60 3.30 20.89
N ASN A 87 -11.16 3.41 19.68
CA ASN A 87 -12.05 2.40 19.10
C ASN A 87 -11.30 1.46 18.13
N PHE A 88 -9.99 1.50 18.09
CA PHE A 88 -9.19 0.65 17.20
C PHE A 88 -9.54 -0.82 17.38
N LYS A 89 -9.87 -1.51 16.28
CA LYS A 89 -10.19 -2.94 16.26
C LYS A 89 -9.07 -3.76 15.67
N SER A 90 -8.63 -3.40 14.46
CA SER A 90 -7.55 -4.13 13.79
C SER A 90 -7.00 -3.37 12.57
N GLN A 91 -5.81 -3.77 12.15
CA GLN A 91 -5.16 -3.28 10.93
C GLN A 91 -4.31 -4.38 10.31
N GLN A 92 -4.37 -4.56 8.99
CA GLN A 92 -3.54 -5.52 8.25
C GLN A 92 -2.84 -4.88 7.05
N ILE A 93 -3.25 -3.70 6.62
CA ILE A 93 -2.56 -2.95 5.57
C ILE A 93 -1.93 -1.68 6.14
N ILE A 94 -0.78 -1.29 5.57
CA ILE A 94 -0.06 -0.07 5.92
C ILE A 94 -0.17 0.89 4.74
N GLY A 95 -0.64 2.10 4.98
CA GLY A 95 -0.65 3.17 4.00
C GLY A 95 0.39 4.24 4.33
N LEU A 96 1.17 4.67 3.35
CA LEU A 96 2.08 5.80 3.44
C LEU A 96 1.70 6.87 2.43
N ASP A 97 1.73 8.13 2.83
CA ASP A 97 1.39 9.31 2.00
C ASP A 97 2.66 10.11 1.70
N PHE A 98 2.96 10.37 0.44
CA PHE A 98 4.15 11.09 -0.02
C PHE A 98 3.71 12.38 -0.72
N ASP A 99 3.84 13.49 0.00
CA ASP A 99 3.43 14.82 -0.46
C ASP A 99 4.63 15.77 -0.73
N SER A 100 5.85 15.34 -0.41
CA SER A 100 7.06 16.16 -0.47
C SER A 100 7.65 16.31 -1.88
N GLY A 101 7.06 15.68 -2.90
CA GLY A 101 7.58 15.67 -4.27
C GLY A 101 8.73 14.68 -4.47
N VAL A 102 8.96 13.73 -3.54
CA VAL A 102 9.90 12.65 -3.77
C VAL A 102 9.44 11.80 -4.97
N PRO A 103 10.31 11.50 -5.96
CA PRO A 103 9.92 10.69 -7.10
C PRO A 103 9.53 9.26 -6.71
N PHE A 104 8.48 8.73 -7.33
CA PHE A 104 7.97 7.39 -7.02
C PHE A 104 9.02 6.30 -7.20
N HIS A 105 9.87 6.40 -8.22
CA HIS A 105 10.93 5.41 -8.47
C HIS A 105 11.93 5.29 -7.31
N ILE A 106 12.18 6.36 -6.54
CA ILE A 106 13.03 6.31 -5.34
C ILE A 106 12.40 5.43 -4.27
N ILE A 107 11.09 5.54 -4.08
CA ILE A 107 10.35 4.70 -3.12
C ILE A 107 10.31 3.25 -3.60
N GLN A 108 10.18 3.00 -4.90
CA GLN A 108 10.31 1.65 -5.48
C GLN A 108 11.69 1.04 -5.24
N GLN A 109 12.77 1.81 -5.42
CA GLN A 109 14.13 1.35 -5.16
C GLN A 109 14.33 1.00 -3.68
N ARG A 110 13.80 1.82 -2.75
CA ARG A 110 13.83 1.54 -1.31
C ARG A 110 13.06 0.24 -0.98
N ALA A 111 11.86 0.09 -1.52
CA ALA A 111 11.06 -1.12 -1.33
C ALA A 111 11.82 -2.38 -1.79
N LYS A 112 12.46 -2.31 -2.96
CA LYS A 112 13.30 -3.39 -3.48
C LYS A 112 14.52 -3.66 -2.59
N TYR A 113 15.20 -2.61 -2.15
CA TYR A 113 16.40 -2.73 -1.30
C TYR A 113 16.13 -3.38 0.05
N TYR A 114 15.02 -3.00 0.70
CA TYR A 114 14.61 -3.54 1.99
C TYR A 114 13.73 -4.79 1.88
N HIS A 115 13.50 -5.32 0.67
CA HIS A 115 12.64 -6.47 0.37
C HIS A 115 11.19 -6.31 0.84
N LEU A 116 10.72 -5.08 1.02
CA LEU A 116 9.35 -4.74 1.41
C LEU A 116 8.50 -4.50 0.16
N LYS A 117 7.78 -5.53 -0.32
CA LYS A 117 7.01 -5.44 -1.56
C LYS A 117 5.72 -4.64 -1.36
N MET A 118 5.51 -3.66 -2.24
CA MET A 118 4.28 -2.89 -2.30
C MET A 118 3.11 -3.74 -2.78
N LEU A 119 1.94 -3.56 -2.18
CA LEU A 119 0.70 -4.16 -2.64
C LEU A 119 0.16 -3.37 -3.85
N PHE A 120 0.01 -2.06 -3.68
CA PHE A 120 -0.28 -1.11 -4.77
C PHE A 120 0.17 0.31 -4.40
N ALA A 121 0.22 1.19 -5.41
CA ALA A 121 0.44 2.62 -5.24
C ALA A 121 -0.42 3.41 -6.22
N TYR A 122 -0.84 4.63 -5.82
CA TYR A 122 -1.69 5.47 -6.64
C TYR A 122 -1.38 6.97 -6.48
N LYS A 123 -1.64 7.73 -7.56
CA LYS A 123 -1.52 9.19 -7.60
C LYS A 123 -2.62 9.82 -6.76
N THR A 124 -2.28 10.76 -5.87
CA THR A 124 -3.30 11.56 -5.18
C THR A 124 -3.98 12.54 -6.13
N PHE A 125 -5.09 13.14 -5.73
CA PHE A 125 -5.75 14.19 -6.54
C PHE A 125 -4.85 15.39 -6.84
N SER A 126 -3.90 15.69 -5.94
CA SER A 126 -2.97 16.82 -6.05
C SER A 126 -1.65 16.48 -6.75
N HIS A 127 -1.53 15.26 -7.34
CA HIS A 127 -0.34 14.85 -8.08
C HIS A 127 -0.20 15.65 -9.38
N THR A 128 1.01 16.14 -9.66
CA THR A 128 1.42 16.69 -10.95
C THR A 128 2.70 16.02 -11.44
N ILE A 129 3.10 16.25 -12.68
CA ILE A 129 4.36 15.72 -13.23
C ILE A 129 5.56 16.38 -12.55
N GLU A 130 5.45 17.68 -12.25
CA GLU A 130 6.51 18.48 -11.61
C GLU A 130 6.61 18.24 -10.10
N HIS A 131 5.53 17.77 -9.48
CA HIS A 131 5.47 17.51 -8.05
C HIS A 131 4.69 16.24 -7.79
N GLU A 132 5.40 15.12 -7.75
CA GLU A 132 4.80 13.82 -7.52
C GLU A 132 4.20 13.74 -6.10
N ARG A 133 2.90 13.37 -6.04
CA ARG A 133 2.17 13.10 -4.80
C ARG A 133 1.42 11.80 -4.94
N PHE A 134 1.74 10.85 -4.09
CA PHE A 134 1.20 9.51 -4.22
C PHE A 134 1.11 8.80 -2.87
N ARG A 135 0.38 7.71 -2.86
CA ARG A 135 0.26 6.81 -1.73
C ARG A 135 0.72 5.42 -2.08
N VAL A 136 1.35 4.78 -1.11
CA VAL A 136 1.83 3.41 -1.22
C VAL A 136 1.17 2.56 -0.15
N VAL A 137 0.70 1.38 -0.52
CA VAL A 137 0.04 0.43 0.37
C VAL A 137 0.82 -0.87 0.41
N PHE A 138 1.04 -1.38 1.62
CA PHE A 138 1.67 -2.67 1.92
C PHE A 138 0.67 -3.55 2.65
N ALA A 139 0.83 -4.88 2.54
CA ALA A 139 0.04 -5.85 3.29
C ALA A 139 0.92 -6.57 4.32
N LEU A 140 0.38 -6.82 5.50
CA LEU A 140 1.00 -7.60 6.56
C LEU A 140 0.44 -9.02 6.55
N GLN A 141 1.29 -10.00 6.85
CA GLN A 141 0.90 -11.41 6.96
C GLN A 141 -0.15 -11.63 8.07
N HIS A 142 -0.05 -10.88 9.17
CA HIS A 142 -0.94 -11.01 10.30
C HIS A 142 -1.65 -9.70 10.61
N LYS A 143 -2.91 -9.83 10.94
CA LYS A 143 -3.73 -8.72 11.44
C LYS A 143 -3.21 -8.28 12.81
N ILE A 144 -3.04 -7.00 12.99
CA ILE A 144 -2.66 -6.38 14.27
C ILE A 144 -3.96 -5.96 14.97
N THR A 145 -4.12 -6.33 16.24
CA THR A 145 -5.30 -6.02 17.06
C THR A 145 -5.02 -5.04 18.19
N ASP A 146 -3.78 -4.60 18.31
CA ASP A 146 -3.34 -3.60 19.28
C ASP A 146 -2.89 -2.30 18.59
N SER A 147 -3.46 -1.17 19.01
CA SER A 147 -3.22 0.14 18.39
C SER A 147 -1.78 0.64 18.59
N PHE A 148 -1.14 0.31 19.71
CA PHE A 148 0.24 0.69 19.97
C PHE A 148 1.18 -0.05 19.00
N THR A 149 1.01 -1.36 18.86
CA THR A 149 1.75 -2.19 17.89
C THR A 149 1.53 -1.69 16.46
N ALA A 150 0.30 -1.35 16.08
CA ALA A 150 0.01 -0.79 14.76
C ALA A 150 0.78 0.51 14.49
N LYS A 151 0.74 1.46 15.42
CA LYS A 151 1.49 2.73 15.34
C LYS A 151 2.99 2.49 15.29
N PHE A 152 3.50 1.56 16.08
CA PHE A 152 4.92 1.21 16.11
C PHE A 152 5.38 0.67 14.74
N ILE A 153 4.64 -0.27 14.15
CA ILE A 153 4.96 -0.82 12.83
C ILE A 153 4.89 0.26 11.75
N VAL A 154 3.85 1.10 11.74
CA VAL A 154 3.77 2.23 10.82
C VAL A 154 4.99 3.15 10.96
N SER A 155 5.42 3.44 12.19
CA SER A 155 6.60 4.29 12.42
C SER A 155 7.90 3.68 11.91
N ILE A 156 8.04 2.34 11.92
CA ILE A 156 9.16 1.63 11.27
C ILE A 156 9.15 1.86 9.76
N PHE A 157 7.99 1.64 9.12
CA PHE A 157 7.85 1.90 7.68
C PHE A 157 8.17 3.35 7.33
N MET A 158 7.68 4.31 8.12
CA MET A 158 7.97 5.73 7.91
C MET A 158 9.46 6.06 7.99
N LYS A 159 10.21 5.42 8.90
CA LYS A 159 11.66 5.58 8.99
C LYS A 159 12.38 4.97 7.79
N ILE A 160 12.00 3.75 7.37
CA ILE A 160 12.60 3.07 6.21
C ILE A 160 12.33 3.85 4.92
N PHE A 161 11.11 4.33 4.73
CA PHE A 161 10.70 4.98 3.50
C PHE A 161 10.95 6.48 3.46
N GLU A 162 11.20 7.12 4.57
CA GLU A 162 11.47 8.58 4.69
C GLU A 162 10.61 9.48 3.77
N ASN A 163 10.55 10.76 4.04
CA ASN A 163 9.80 11.74 3.24
C ASN A 163 8.28 11.49 3.13
N CYS A 164 7.70 10.55 3.89
CA CYS A 164 6.26 10.39 4.00
C CYS A 164 5.67 11.37 5.04
N ASP A 165 4.38 11.65 4.90
CA ASP A 165 3.64 12.55 5.80
C ASP A 165 3.60 11.98 7.23
N GLU A 166 4.02 12.81 8.21
CA GLU A 166 4.02 12.47 9.63
C GLU A 166 2.65 12.03 10.16
N ALA A 167 1.57 12.50 9.57
CA ALA A 167 0.21 12.10 9.94
C ALA A 167 -0.08 10.61 9.63
N CYS A 168 0.77 9.89 8.90
CA CYS A 168 0.64 8.45 8.69
C CYS A 168 0.77 7.65 10.01
N LYS A 169 1.37 8.22 11.05
CA LYS A 169 1.44 7.61 12.40
C LYS A 169 0.07 7.44 13.05
N ASP A 170 -0.91 8.25 12.65
CA ASP A 170 -2.26 8.13 13.19
C ASP A 170 -2.95 6.90 12.60
N SER A 171 -3.26 5.91 13.45
CA SER A 171 -4.03 4.73 13.03
C SER A 171 -5.39 5.10 12.45
N ALA A 172 -5.95 6.26 12.82
CA ALA A 172 -7.19 6.79 12.29
C ALA A 172 -6.98 7.64 11.02
N ARG A 173 -5.81 7.60 10.38
CA ARG A 173 -5.56 8.35 9.14
C ARG A 173 -6.55 7.95 8.05
N LEU A 174 -7.23 8.95 7.50
CA LEU A 174 -8.09 8.79 6.32
C LEU A 174 -7.26 9.02 5.05
N PHE A 175 -7.31 8.07 4.14
CA PHE A 175 -6.71 8.16 2.81
C PHE A 175 -7.80 8.45 1.79
N PHE A 176 -7.76 9.62 1.18
CA PHE A 176 -8.65 9.95 0.07
C PHE A 176 -8.22 9.19 -1.17
N GLY A 177 -9.14 8.98 -2.10
CA GLY A 177 -8.84 8.39 -3.38
C GLY A 177 -7.89 9.22 -4.24
N GLY A 178 -7.67 8.79 -5.45
CA GLY A 178 -6.73 9.39 -6.36
C GLY A 178 -7.21 9.39 -7.82
N LYS A 179 -6.28 9.60 -8.74
CA LYS A 179 -6.54 9.77 -10.17
C LYS A 179 -5.68 8.86 -11.06
N GLY A 180 -5.38 7.68 -10.59
CA GLY A 180 -4.69 6.65 -11.37
C GLY A 180 -3.70 5.84 -10.56
N LEU A 181 -3.52 4.59 -10.95
CA LEU A 181 -2.54 3.69 -10.35
C LEU A 181 -1.12 4.01 -10.86
N LEU A 182 -0.14 3.85 -9.98
CA LEU A 182 1.30 3.87 -10.27
C LEU A 182 1.90 2.46 -10.22
N HIS A 183 1.34 1.60 -9.39
CA HIS A 183 1.77 0.23 -9.20
C HIS A 183 0.61 -0.64 -8.74
N LEU A 184 0.57 -1.87 -9.24
CA LEU A 184 -0.29 -2.93 -8.75
C LEU A 184 0.50 -4.24 -8.78
N ALA A 185 0.61 -4.91 -7.65
CA ALA A 185 1.29 -6.19 -7.57
C ALA A 185 0.56 -7.24 -8.41
N SER A 186 1.26 -7.93 -9.30
CA SER A 186 0.71 -9.06 -10.06
C SER A 186 0.34 -10.22 -9.13
N LYS A 187 1.17 -10.44 -8.11
CA LYS A 187 0.96 -11.38 -7.01
C LYS A 187 1.20 -10.65 -5.69
N PRO A 188 0.22 -10.62 -4.78
CA PRO A 188 0.38 -9.93 -3.51
C PRO A 188 1.43 -10.64 -2.65
N HIS A 189 2.14 -9.87 -1.86
CA HIS A 189 3.08 -10.35 -0.86
C HIS A 189 2.69 -9.76 0.49
N GLU A 190 2.45 -10.62 1.44
CA GLU A 190 2.14 -10.24 2.81
C GLU A 190 3.42 -10.26 3.63
N ILE A 191 3.81 -9.10 4.11
CA ILE A 191 5.07 -8.88 4.83
C ILE A 191 4.98 -9.49 6.22
N SER A 192 5.90 -10.40 6.53
CA SER A 192 6.01 -11.06 7.83
C SER A 192 6.69 -10.15 8.88
N ARG A 193 6.53 -10.47 10.15
CA ARG A 193 7.26 -9.81 11.25
C ARG A 193 8.77 -9.91 11.07
N GLY A 194 9.27 -11.05 10.60
CA GLY A 194 10.69 -11.26 10.34
C GLY A 194 11.25 -10.32 9.29
N GLU A 195 10.51 -10.11 8.19
CA GLU A 195 10.91 -9.16 7.15
C GLU A 195 10.92 -7.72 7.64
N ILE A 196 9.97 -7.32 8.49
CA ILE A 196 9.95 -5.98 9.10
C ILE A 196 11.17 -5.78 10.00
N ILE A 197 11.48 -6.76 10.86
CA ILE A 197 12.64 -6.71 11.76
C ILE A 197 13.93 -6.63 10.95
N LEU A 198 14.08 -7.47 9.93
CA LEU A 198 15.26 -7.49 9.06
C LEU A 198 15.44 -6.13 8.35
N ALA A 199 14.39 -5.60 7.73
CA ALA A 199 14.42 -4.31 7.05
C ALA A 199 14.82 -3.18 8.00
N PHE A 200 14.25 -3.15 9.20
CA PHE A 200 14.56 -2.15 10.21
C PHE A 200 15.99 -2.28 10.75
N THR A 201 16.48 -3.50 10.94
CA THR A 201 17.87 -3.78 11.34
C THR A 201 18.84 -3.25 10.29
N VAL A 202 18.63 -3.59 9.01
CA VAL A 202 19.45 -3.08 7.90
C VAL A 202 19.42 -1.56 7.84
N PHE A 203 18.25 -0.96 8.03
CA PHE A 203 18.11 0.50 8.08
C PHE A 203 18.92 1.12 9.22
N THR A 204 18.84 0.58 10.44
CA THR A 204 19.56 1.10 11.62
C THR A 204 21.06 0.95 11.49
N PHE A 205 21.56 -0.20 11.04
CA PHE A 205 22.99 -0.41 10.78
C PHE A 205 23.55 0.58 9.76
N ARG A 206 22.82 0.84 8.70
CA ARG A 206 23.24 1.81 7.68
C ARG A 206 23.28 3.23 8.25
N SER A 207 22.29 3.64 9.02
CA SER A 207 22.25 4.95 9.66
C SER A 207 23.42 5.15 10.62
N LEU A 208 23.77 4.13 11.42
CA LEU A 208 24.92 4.16 12.31
C LEU A 208 26.25 4.27 11.58
N ASN A 209 26.43 3.51 10.48
CA ASN A 209 27.64 3.57 9.68
C ASN A 209 27.80 4.93 8.98
N CYS A 210 26.73 5.54 8.47
CA CYS A 210 26.80 6.90 7.94
C CYS A 210 27.25 7.93 8.99
N PHE A 211 26.82 7.81 10.26
CA PHE A 211 27.29 8.64 11.35
C PHE A 211 28.76 8.40 11.72
N ALA A 212 29.23 7.16 11.68
CA ALA A 212 30.63 6.81 11.93
C ALA A 212 31.56 7.39 10.87
N TYR A 213 31.15 7.35 9.59
CA TYR A 213 31.95 7.93 8.50
C TYR A 213 31.88 9.46 8.44
N ALA A 214 30.78 10.08 8.84
CA ALA A 214 30.67 11.54 8.91
C ALA A 214 31.57 12.16 9.99
N ASN A 215 31.98 11.39 10.99
CA ASN A 215 32.86 11.80 12.10
C ASN A 215 34.28 11.22 11.97
N ALA A 216 34.61 10.50 10.89
CA ALA A 216 35.97 10.04 10.64
C ALA A 216 36.78 11.19 10.03
N PRO A 217 38.07 11.43 10.46
CA PRO A 217 38.93 12.38 9.80
C PRO A 217 39.11 11.97 8.34
N GLU A 218 39.07 12.97 7.45
CA GLU A 218 39.11 12.84 5.98
C GLU A 218 40.08 11.77 5.48
N GLN A 219 39.57 10.58 5.13
CA GLN A 219 40.21 9.69 4.14
C GLN A 219 39.18 8.71 3.55
N SER A 220 38.95 8.91 2.25
CA SER A 220 38.32 8.04 1.26
C SER A 220 36.89 8.36 0.83
N PRO A 221 36.64 8.51 -0.48
CA PRO A 221 35.34 8.88 -1.03
C PRO A 221 34.40 7.67 -1.07
N CYS A 222 33.35 7.69 -0.28
CA CYS A 222 32.25 6.75 -0.42
C CYS A 222 31.34 7.22 -1.55
N SER A 223 31.70 6.89 -2.79
CA SER A 223 30.84 7.01 -3.95
C SER A 223 29.90 5.85 -3.96
N ILE A 224 28.63 6.06 -3.57
CA ILE A 224 27.49 5.30 -4.10
C ILE A 224 26.21 5.81 -3.37
N ILE A 225 25.41 6.49 -4.16
CA ILE A 225 24.08 7.09 -4.03
C ILE A 225 24.11 8.60 -3.77
N PRO A 226 23.64 9.43 -4.73
CA PRO A 226 23.68 10.88 -4.59
C PRO A 226 22.64 11.37 -3.59
N HIS A 227 23.12 11.89 -2.46
CA HIS A 227 22.37 12.80 -1.62
C HIS A 227 22.16 14.11 -2.37
N LYS A 228 20.90 14.52 -2.49
CA LYS A 228 20.45 15.87 -2.84
C LYS A 228 21.38 16.68 -3.76
N GLN A 229 21.17 16.60 -5.06
CA GLN A 229 21.49 17.75 -5.92
C GLN A 229 20.42 18.83 -5.64
N SER A 230 20.79 19.84 -4.85
CA SER A 230 20.13 21.12 -4.81
C SER A 230 20.31 21.79 -6.17
N ILE A 231 19.25 21.83 -6.97
CA ILE A 231 19.21 22.61 -8.21
C ILE A 231 19.16 24.10 -7.79
N PRO A 232 20.14 24.94 -8.18
CA PRO A 232 20.07 26.36 -7.88
C PRO A 232 18.97 26.99 -8.76
N PHE A 233 17.97 27.56 -8.12
CA PHE A 233 17.00 28.44 -8.79
C PHE A 233 17.75 29.65 -9.37
N ARG A 234 17.88 29.70 -10.68
CA ARG A 234 18.26 30.92 -11.41
C ARG A 234 17.00 31.79 -11.54
N LYS A 235 16.99 32.88 -10.79
CA LYS A 235 16.04 33.99 -11.01
C LYS A 235 16.43 34.67 -12.33
N SER A 236 15.48 34.76 -13.22
CA SER A 236 15.40 35.79 -14.27
C SER A 236 13.99 36.31 -14.33
#